data_efeca98cdebcbc847165e492222c9982
#
_entry.id   efeca98cdebcbc847165e492222c9982
#
_cell.length_a   1.000
_cell.length_b   1.000
_cell.length_c   1.000
_cell.angle_alpha   90.00
_cell.angle_beta   90.00
_cell.angle_gamma   90.00
#
_symmetry.space_group_name_H-M   'P 1'
#
loop_
_entity.id
_entity.type
_entity.pdbx_description
1 polymer ?
#
loop_
_entity_poly.entity_id
_entity_poly.type
_entity_poly.pdbx_seq_one_letter_code
_entity_poly.pdbx_strand_id
1 'polypeptide(L)'
;MKTVLITGASRGIGAAIAKKLNKSYNLVLTYKENKDKALNLLKDLRKENPNVIAVKCDVKNEDEINSLFDLAEKNFSHVDILINNAGISYFGLIQDMTLSDWNEILRTNLSSIFLTSKRAIPNMVGQKSGVIINISSIWGNLGASFEVAYSATKGGVNSFTKALSKELLPSNIRVNAIAPGIVDTDMTKFDLSEDDKKSLKEDLIEKRFAKSEEIANLVEFLISEKGSYITGSIFDINGGFY
;
A
#
# COMPACT_ATOMS: atom_id res chain seq x y z
N MET A 1 5.69 2.39 -21.59
CA MET A 1 4.70 2.35 -20.49
C MET A 1 5.42 2.72 -19.22
N LYS A 2 4.78 3.49 -18.30
CA LYS A 2 5.32 3.75 -16.97
C LYS A 2 5.33 2.47 -16.13
N THR A 3 6.27 2.35 -15.22
CA THR A 3 6.43 1.18 -14.35
C THR A 3 5.88 1.45 -12.95
N VAL A 4 5.01 0.57 -12.48
CA VAL A 4 4.42 0.60 -11.14
C VAL A 4 4.99 -0.54 -10.30
N LEU A 5 5.57 -0.21 -9.15
CA LEU A 5 5.96 -1.17 -8.14
C LEU A 5 4.91 -1.19 -7.03
N ILE A 6 4.36 -2.38 -6.72
CA ILE A 6 3.32 -2.56 -5.70
C ILE A 6 3.83 -3.53 -4.64
N THR A 7 3.98 -3.06 -3.41
CA THR A 7 4.38 -3.94 -2.30
C THR A 7 3.16 -4.70 -1.75
N GLY A 8 3.35 -5.98 -1.38
CA GLY A 8 2.29 -6.82 -0.83
C GLY A 8 1.13 -7.09 -1.80
N ALA A 9 1.45 -7.35 -3.07
CA ALA A 9 0.45 -7.45 -4.15
C ALA A 9 -0.19 -8.83 -4.34
N SER A 10 0.13 -9.84 -3.50
CA SER A 10 -0.37 -11.21 -3.69
C SER A 10 -1.87 -11.39 -3.45
N ARG A 11 -2.51 -10.47 -2.73
CA ARG A 11 -3.94 -10.54 -2.34
C ARG A 11 -4.50 -9.15 -2.00
N GLY A 12 -5.81 -9.10 -1.70
CA GLY A 12 -6.49 -7.91 -1.18
C GLY A 12 -6.32 -6.68 -2.06
N ILE A 13 -6.09 -5.53 -1.41
CA ILE A 13 -5.96 -4.23 -2.07
C ILE A 13 -4.84 -4.24 -3.12
N GLY A 14 -3.66 -4.79 -2.79
CA GLY A 14 -2.54 -4.81 -3.72
C GLY A 14 -2.83 -5.60 -5.00
N ALA A 15 -3.52 -6.74 -4.89
CA ALA A 15 -3.92 -7.52 -6.06
C ALA A 15 -5.01 -6.81 -6.90
N ALA A 16 -5.95 -6.11 -6.25
CA ALA A 16 -6.95 -5.31 -6.95
C ALA A 16 -6.30 -4.15 -7.71
N ILE A 17 -5.34 -3.45 -7.10
CA ILE A 17 -4.55 -2.41 -7.76
C ILE A 17 -3.80 -2.99 -8.98
N ALA A 18 -3.13 -4.13 -8.83
CA ALA A 18 -2.42 -4.77 -9.93
C ALA A 18 -3.35 -5.11 -11.10
N LYS A 19 -4.53 -5.68 -10.84
CA LYS A 19 -5.55 -5.98 -11.87
C LYS A 19 -6.03 -4.71 -12.56
N LYS A 20 -6.30 -3.65 -11.78
CA LYS A 20 -6.81 -2.36 -12.31
C LYS A 20 -5.81 -1.69 -13.25
N LEU A 21 -4.52 -1.77 -12.92
CA LEU A 21 -3.46 -1.08 -13.68
C LEU A 21 -2.87 -1.94 -14.82
N ASN A 22 -3.23 -3.22 -14.92
CA ASN A 22 -2.58 -4.20 -15.78
C ASN A 22 -2.44 -3.79 -17.25
N LYS A 23 -3.47 -3.16 -17.81
CA LYS A 23 -3.48 -2.83 -19.25
C LYS A 23 -2.63 -1.60 -19.61
N SER A 24 -2.28 -0.78 -18.62
CA SER A 24 -1.72 0.56 -18.88
C SER A 24 -0.29 0.74 -18.37
N TYR A 25 0.22 -0.20 -17.58
CA TYR A 25 1.50 -0.08 -16.89
C TYR A 25 2.32 -1.36 -16.95
N ASN A 26 3.66 -1.24 -16.92
CA ASN A 26 4.53 -2.34 -16.50
C ASN A 26 4.35 -2.55 -15.00
N LEU A 27 4.27 -3.79 -14.53
CA LEU A 27 3.98 -4.09 -13.13
C LEU A 27 5.09 -4.91 -12.47
N VAL A 28 5.55 -4.42 -11.31
CA VAL A 28 6.43 -5.15 -10.40
C VAL A 28 5.63 -5.44 -9.12
N LEU A 29 5.30 -6.68 -8.89
CA LEU A 29 4.48 -7.13 -7.78
C LEU A 29 5.37 -7.79 -6.73
N THR A 30 5.20 -7.46 -5.44
CA THR A 30 5.94 -8.17 -4.41
C THR A 30 5.05 -9.04 -3.53
N TYR A 31 5.64 -10.10 -3.01
CA TYR A 31 5.05 -10.97 -1.99
C TYR A 31 6.14 -11.44 -1.01
N LYS A 32 5.76 -11.74 0.22
CA LYS A 32 6.66 -12.34 1.22
C LYS A 32 6.44 -13.86 1.31
N GLU A 33 5.24 -14.27 1.68
CA GLU A 33 4.90 -15.67 2.01
C GLU A 33 3.96 -16.32 0.98
N ASN A 34 2.99 -15.57 0.47
CA ASN A 34 1.92 -16.12 -0.38
C ASN A 34 2.35 -16.32 -1.84
N LYS A 35 3.35 -17.16 -2.07
CA LYS A 35 3.92 -17.45 -3.39
C LYS A 35 2.87 -17.90 -4.40
N ASP A 36 2.04 -18.87 -4.03
CA ASP A 36 1.07 -19.43 -4.95
C ASP A 36 0.01 -18.40 -5.38
N LYS A 37 -0.49 -17.60 -4.45
CA LYS A 37 -1.41 -16.48 -4.76
C LYS A 37 -0.74 -15.47 -5.70
N ALA A 38 0.52 -15.13 -5.45
CA ALA A 38 1.28 -14.19 -6.29
C ALA A 38 1.52 -14.74 -7.70
N LEU A 39 1.88 -16.03 -7.85
CA LEU A 39 2.11 -16.67 -9.14
C LEU A 39 0.81 -16.87 -9.93
N ASN A 40 -0.29 -17.18 -9.25
CA ASN A 40 -1.61 -17.28 -9.92
C ASN A 40 -2.04 -15.89 -10.43
N LEU A 41 -1.90 -14.84 -9.62
CA LEU A 41 -2.16 -13.47 -10.06
C LEU A 41 -1.28 -13.10 -11.26
N LEU A 42 0.03 -13.37 -11.19
CA LEU A 42 0.97 -13.13 -12.29
C LEU A 42 0.52 -13.82 -13.57
N LYS A 43 0.14 -15.11 -13.49
CA LYS A 43 -0.34 -15.89 -14.63
C LYS A 43 -1.59 -15.25 -15.27
N ASP A 44 -2.52 -14.78 -14.44
CA ASP A 44 -3.74 -14.15 -14.93
C ASP A 44 -3.47 -12.79 -15.57
N LEU A 45 -2.64 -11.96 -14.98
CA LEU A 45 -2.28 -10.66 -15.52
C LEU A 45 -1.52 -10.77 -16.85
N ARG A 46 -0.65 -11.76 -16.97
CA ARG A 46 0.14 -12.03 -18.19
C ARG A 46 -0.67 -12.49 -19.40
N LYS A 47 -1.94 -12.86 -19.21
CA LYS A 47 -2.84 -13.13 -20.34
C LYS A 47 -3.08 -11.89 -21.20
N GLU A 48 -3.04 -10.72 -20.60
CA GLU A 48 -3.31 -9.44 -21.28
C GLU A 48 -2.08 -8.53 -21.33
N ASN A 49 -1.14 -8.66 -20.40
CA ASN A 49 0.05 -7.81 -20.31
C ASN A 49 1.31 -8.65 -20.00
N PRO A 50 2.21 -8.84 -20.97
CA PRO A 50 3.45 -9.59 -20.73
C PRO A 50 4.43 -8.89 -19.80
N ASN A 51 4.29 -7.57 -19.59
CA ASN A 51 5.20 -6.74 -18.81
C ASN A 51 4.84 -6.74 -17.31
N VAL A 52 4.67 -7.92 -16.75
CA VAL A 52 4.40 -8.11 -15.32
C VAL A 52 5.42 -9.08 -14.74
N ILE A 53 6.05 -8.71 -13.63
CA ILE A 53 6.91 -9.61 -12.85
C ILE A 53 6.41 -9.69 -11.40
N ALA A 54 6.61 -10.84 -10.77
CA ALA A 54 6.35 -11.05 -9.35
C ALA A 54 7.65 -11.46 -8.65
N VAL A 55 7.99 -10.77 -7.57
CA VAL A 55 9.27 -10.91 -6.87
C VAL A 55 9.01 -11.20 -5.40
N LYS A 56 9.70 -12.20 -4.85
CA LYS A 56 9.71 -12.42 -3.40
C LYS A 56 10.54 -11.31 -2.75
N CYS A 57 9.95 -10.61 -1.78
CA CYS A 57 10.62 -9.54 -1.05
C CYS A 57 9.97 -9.36 0.33
N ASP A 58 10.78 -9.50 1.39
CA ASP A 58 10.42 -9.00 2.72
C ASP A 58 10.75 -7.51 2.78
N VAL A 59 9.74 -6.67 2.77
CA VAL A 59 9.89 -5.20 2.79
C VAL A 59 10.56 -4.63 4.06
N LYS A 60 10.84 -5.46 5.06
CA LYS A 60 11.64 -5.10 6.24
C LYS A 60 13.15 -5.20 6.00
N ASN A 61 13.56 -5.82 4.89
CA ASN A 61 14.95 -6.08 4.57
C ASN A 61 15.43 -5.13 3.46
N GLU A 62 16.37 -4.24 3.80
CA GLU A 62 16.89 -3.24 2.86
C GLU A 62 17.61 -3.88 1.66
N ASP A 63 18.33 -5.00 1.85
CA ASP A 63 19.04 -5.69 0.77
C ASP A 63 18.05 -6.35 -0.22
N GLU A 64 16.95 -6.91 0.29
CA GLU A 64 15.89 -7.47 -0.57
C GLU A 64 15.17 -6.36 -1.34
N ILE A 65 14.95 -5.18 -0.73
CA ILE A 65 14.40 -4.01 -1.42
C ILE A 65 15.35 -3.53 -2.51
N ASN A 66 16.66 -3.41 -2.24
CA ASN A 66 17.63 -3.01 -3.24
C ASN A 66 17.63 -3.99 -4.43
N SER A 67 17.66 -5.29 -4.16
CA SER A 67 17.59 -6.35 -5.19
C SER A 67 16.29 -6.30 -5.99
N LEU A 68 15.17 -5.99 -5.34
CA LEU A 68 13.87 -5.81 -5.99
C LEU A 68 13.90 -4.65 -6.99
N PHE A 69 14.42 -3.50 -6.58
CA PHE A 69 14.52 -2.34 -7.48
C PHE A 69 15.51 -2.57 -8.60
N ASP A 70 16.67 -3.19 -8.35
CA ASP A 70 17.63 -3.56 -9.39
C ASP A 70 16.99 -4.47 -10.44
N LEU A 71 16.17 -5.43 -10.01
CA LEU A 71 15.42 -6.30 -10.93
C LEU A 71 14.36 -5.54 -11.70
N ALA A 72 13.64 -4.61 -11.07
CA ALA A 72 12.66 -3.76 -11.72
C ALA A 72 13.33 -2.88 -12.80
N GLU A 73 14.45 -2.25 -12.46
CA GLU A 73 15.23 -1.39 -13.34
C GLU A 73 15.84 -2.18 -14.53
N LYS A 74 16.30 -3.40 -14.28
CA LYS A 74 16.79 -4.29 -15.34
C LYS A 74 15.71 -4.66 -16.35
N ASN A 75 14.45 -4.84 -15.91
CA ASN A 75 13.36 -5.22 -16.80
C ASN A 75 12.68 -4.03 -17.46
N PHE A 76 12.58 -2.87 -16.76
CA PHE A 76 11.72 -1.76 -17.16
C PHE A 76 12.41 -0.37 -17.07
N SER A 77 13.72 -0.33 -16.93
CA SER A 77 14.57 0.86 -16.83
C SER A 77 14.47 1.61 -15.51
N HIS A 78 13.28 1.91 -15.02
CA HIS A 78 13.08 2.62 -13.73
C HIS A 78 11.67 2.39 -13.17
N VAL A 79 11.46 2.76 -11.92
CA VAL A 79 10.15 2.75 -11.26
C VAL A 79 9.60 4.18 -11.25
N ASP A 80 8.53 4.41 -12.01
CA ASP A 80 7.84 5.71 -12.10
C ASP A 80 6.87 5.93 -10.95
N ILE A 81 6.25 4.85 -10.48
CA ILE A 81 5.17 4.88 -9.50
C ILE A 81 5.44 3.82 -8.45
N LEU A 82 5.48 4.25 -7.18
CA LEU A 82 5.62 3.37 -6.04
C LEU A 82 4.31 3.31 -5.26
N ILE A 83 3.78 2.10 -5.03
CA ILE A 83 2.61 1.87 -4.20
C ILE A 83 3.02 1.04 -2.99
N ASN A 84 3.13 1.70 -1.86
CA ASN A 84 3.42 1.10 -0.56
C ASN A 84 2.13 0.56 0.04
N ASN A 85 1.86 -0.72 -0.20
CA ASN A 85 0.64 -1.39 0.26
C ASN A 85 0.93 -2.51 1.28
N ALA A 86 2.13 -3.05 1.33
CA ALA A 86 2.48 -4.09 2.30
C ALA A 86 2.21 -3.62 3.75
N GLY A 87 1.56 -4.46 4.52
CA GLY A 87 1.24 -4.16 5.91
C GLY A 87 0.66 -5.39 6.62
N ILE A 88 0.72 -5.34 7.95
CA ILE A 88 0.14 -6.31 8.88
C ILE A 88 -0.69 -5.57 9.93
N SER A 89 -1.68 -6.24 10.50
CA SER A 89 -2.41 -5.82 11.68
C SER A 89 -1.85 -6.47 12.95
N TYR A 90 -2.23 -5.92 14.08
CA TYR A 90 -2.10 -6.53 15.39
C TYR A 90 -3.34 -6.15 16.20
N PHE A 91 -4.03 -7.14 16.69
CA PHE A 91 -5.22 -6.97 17.51
C PHE A 91 -4.96 -7.50 18.92
N GLY A 92 -5.00 -6.63 19.91
CA GLY A 92 -4.75 -6.98 21.32
C GLY A 92 -4.54 -5.75 22.21
N LEU A 93 -4.62 -5.97 23.53
CA LEU A 93 -4.35 -4.91 24.51
C LEU A 93 -2.86 -4.52 24.48
N ILE A 94 -2.58 -3.25 24.63
CA ILE A 94 -1.19 -2.72 24.59
C ILE A 94 -0.32 -3.32 25.71
N GLN A 95 -0.89 -3.63 26.86
CA GLN A 95 -0.19 -4.22 28.00
C GLN A 95 0.26 -5.66 27.74
N ASP A 96 -0.39 -6.37 26.81
CA ASP A 96 -0.08 -7.76 26.46
C ASP A 96 0.85 -7.85 25.26
N MET A 97 1.09 -6.70 24.58
CA MET A 97 1.93 -6.63 23.39
C MET A 97 3.42 -6.73 23.77
N THR A 98 4.15 -7.62 23.12
CA THR A 98 5.60 -7.68 23.32
C THR A 98 6.33 -6.60 22.51
N LEU A 99 7.56 -6.25 22.93
CA LEU A 99 8.41 -5.35 22.16
C LEU A 99 8.75 -5.94 20.77
N SER A 100 8.78 -7.26 20.65
CA SER A 100 8.99 -7.95 19.38
C SER A 100 7.82 -7.67 18.42
N ASP A 101 6.57 -7.82 18.90
CA ASP A 101 5.37 -7.54 18.08
C ASP A 101 5.29 -6.08 17.69
N TRP A 102 5.57 -5.17 18.64
CA TRP A 102 5.68 -3.74 18.36
C TRP A 102 6.68 -3.44 17.24
N ASN A 103 7.88 -4.00 17.33
CA ASN A 103 8.93 -3.79 16.34
C ASN A 103 8.56 -4.43 14.99
N GLU A 104 7.88 -5.57 14.99
CA GLU A 104 7.46 -6.24 13.75
C GLU A 104 6.46 -5.38 12.98
N ILE A 105 5.45 -4.83 13.65
CA ILE A 105 4.44 -3.98 13.02
C ILE A 105 5.04 -2.64 12.56
N LEU A 106 5.91 -2.01 13.37
CA LEU A 106 6.63 -0.80 12.98
C LEU A 106 7.50 -1.01 11.75
N ARG A 107 8.29 -2.07 11.73
CA ARG A 107 9.18 -2.39 10.62
C ARG A 107 8.41 -2.68 9.34
N THR A 108 7.28 -3.41 9.46
CA THR A 108 6.48 -3.78 8.29
C THR A 108 5.66 -2.62 7.75
N ASN A 109 5.00 -1.82 8.62
CA ASN A 109 4.03 -0.84 8.18
C ASN A 109 4.60 0.56 7.96
N LEU A 110 5.71 0.91 8.62
CA LEU A 110 6.27 2.27 8.57
C LEU A 110 7.71 2.28 8.04
N SER A 111 8.62 1.49 8.64
CA SER A 111 10.03 1.50 8.20
C SER A 111 10.17 1.01 6.75
N SER A 112 9.34 0.06 6.32
CA SER A 112 9.33 -0.41 4.93
C SER A 112 9.01 0.70 3.93
N ILE A 113 8.08 1.60 4.27
CA ILE A 113 7.70 2.75 3.42
C ILE A 113 8.88 3.72 3.29
N PHE A 114 9.62 3.94 4.38
CA PHE A 114 10.86 4.72 4.32
C PHE A 114 11.88 4.04 3.40
N LEU A 115 12.14 2.74 3.55
CA LEU A 115 13.16 2.03 2.77
C LEU A 115 12.82 2.01 1.27
N THR A 116 11.59 1.68 0.92
CA THR A 116 11.14 1.65 -0.49
C THR A 116 11.14 3.04 -1.12
N SER A 117 10.69 4.07 -0.38
CA SER A 117 10.73 5.45 -0.86
C SER A 117 12.15 5.94 -1.04
N LYS A 118 13.05 5.71 -0.05
CA LYS A 118 14.47 6.04 -0.13
C LYS A 118 15.12 5.46 -1.39
N ARG A 119 14.77 4.23 -1.78
CA ARG A 119 15.34 3.57 -2.97
C ARG A 119 14.73 4.08 -4.28
N ALA A 120 13.44 4.48 -4.29
CA ALA A 120 12.77 4.99 -5.49
C ALA A 120 13.16 6.44 -5.83
N ILE A 121 13.32 7.29 -4.82
CA ILE A 121 13.48 8.75 -4.95
C ILE A 121 14.63 9.16 -5.87
N PRO A 122 15.84 8.61 -5.81
CA PRO A 122 16.95 9.07 -6.67
C PRO A 122 16.61 9.05 -8.16
N ASN A 123 16.00 7.97 -8.65
CA ASN A 123 15.57 7.87 -10.04
C ASN A 123 14.44 8.86 -10.39
N MET A 124 13.44 8.99 -9.51
CA MET A 124 12.34 9.94 -9.70
C MET A 124 12.84 11.39 -9.74
N VAL A 125 13.80 11.75 -8.87
CA VAL A 125 14.44 13.09 -8.86
C VAL A 125 15.21 13.32 -10.15
N GLY A 126 15.99 12.35 -10.61
CA GLY A 126 16.74 12.45 -11.86
C GLY A 126 15.85 12.67 -13.08
N GLN A 127 14.65 12.12 -13.07
CA GLN A 127 13.66 12.26 -14.13
C GLN A 127 12.73 13.46 -13.97
N LYS A 128 12.76 14.13 -12.81
CA LYS A 128 11.81 15.18 -12.41
C LYS A 128 10.35 14.74 -12.58
N SER A 129 10.07 13.48 -12.25
CA SER A 129 8.76 12.87 -12.37
C SER A 129 8.65 11.64 -11.46
N GLY A 130 7.58 11.51 -10.73
CA GLY A 130 7.31 10.36 -9.89
C GLY A 130 6.00 10.46 -9.13
N VAL A 131 5.44 9.33 -8.74
CA VAL A 131 4.28 9.28 -7.85
C VAL A 131 4.49 8.20 -6.77
N ILE A 132 4.27 8.57 -5.53
CA ILE A 132 4.28 7.65 -4.39
C ILE A 132 2.89 7.64 -3.76
N ILE A 133 2.28 6.46 -3.64
CA ILE A 133 1.01 6.26 -2.94
C ILE A 133 1.25 5.34 -1.74
N ASN A 134 0.89 5.80 -0.57
CA ASN A 134 0.99 5.04 0.66
C ASN A 134 -0.41 4.55 1.09
N ILE A 135 -0.59 3.25 1.29
CA ILE A 135 -1.84 2.72 1.83
C ILE A 135 -1.80 2.82 3.36
N SER A 136 -2.53 3.80 3.87
CA SER A 136 -2.71 4.07 5.30
C SER A 136 -3.93 3.31 5.85
N SER A 137 -4.66 3.91 6.77
CA SER A 137 -5.93 3.45 7.35
C SER A 137 -6.64 4.62 8.02
N ILE A 138 -7.96 4.54 8.15
CA ILE A 138 -8.73 5.45 9.01
C ILE A 138 -8.18 5.44 10.45
N TRP A 139 -7.65 4.32 10.92
CA TRP A 139 -7.04 4.23 12.25
C TRP A 139 -5.78 5.08 12.40
N GLY A 140 -5.17 5.49 11.31
CA GLY A 140 -4.11 6.50 11.35
C GLY A 140 -4.60 7.92 11.64
N ASN A 141 -5.90 8.20 11.47
CA ASN A 141 -6.53 9.47 11.77
C ASN A 141 -7.28 9.43 13.12
N LEU A 142 -8.04 8.36 13.37
CA LEU A 142 -8.94 8.23 14.51
C LEU A 142 -8.31 7.47 15.70
N GLY A 143 -7.42 6.51 15.41
CA GLY A 143 -7.00 5.51 16.38
C GLY A 143 -8.08 4.44 16.59
N ALA A 144 -7.68 3.26 17.08
CA ALA A 144 -8.60 2.20 17.43
C ALA A 144 -8.16 1.50 18.71
N SER A 145 -9.15 1.16 19.55
CA SER A 145 -8.95 0.26 20.68
C SER A 145 -8.48 -1.11 20.17
N PHE A 146 -7.64 -1.78 20.92
CA PHE A 146 -6.99 -3.05 20.56
C PHE A 146 -6.01 -2.97 19.36
N GLU A 147 -5.92 -1.86 18.65
CA GLU A 147 -5.03 -1.67 17.51
C GLU A 147 -4.06 -0.49 17.71
N VAL A 148 -3.58 -0.27 18.93
CA VAL A 148 -2.74 0.91 19.28
C VAL A 148 -1.48 0.98 18.41
N ALA A 149 -0.74 -0.12 18.26
CA ALA A 149 0.48 -0.14 17.47
C ALA A 149 0.19 0.05 15.96
N TYR A 150 -0.87 -0.59 15.45
CA TYR A 150 -1.31 -0.39 14.07
C TYR A 150 -1.68 1.07 13.80
N SER A 151 -2.49 1.66 14.67
CA SER A 151 -2.89 3.07 14.61
C SER A 151 -1.67 4.00 14.63
N ALA A 152 -0.70 3.74 15.51
CA ALA A 152 0.54 4.52 15.60
C ALA A 152 1.34 4.44 14.29
N THR A 153 1.46 3.24 13.68
CA THR A 153 2.16 3.11 12.40
C THR A 153 1.45 3.87 11.28
N LYS A 154 0.11 3.78 11.20
CA LYS A 154 -0.69 4.45 10.15
C LYS A 154 -0.74 5.97 10.33
N GLY A 155 -0.75 6.47 11.58
CA GLY A 155 -0.53 7.88 11.89
C GLY A 155 0.86 8.35 11.45
N GLY A 156 1.89 7.53 11.67
CA GLY A 156 3.24 7.76 11.17
C GLY A 156 3.29 7.84 9.63
N VAL A 157 2.58 6.95 8.92
CA VAL A 157 2.46 6.98 7.45
C VAL A 157 1.83 8.28 6.98
N ASN A 158 0.78 8.77 7.66
CA ASN A 158 0.12 10.03 7.30
C ASN A 158 1.08 11.22 7.44
N SER A 159 1.82 11.29 8.55
CA SER A 159 2.82 12.34 8.78
C SER A 159 3.99 12.24 7.80
N PHE A 160 4.51 11.03 7.55
CA PHE A 160 5.55 10.76 6.55
C PHE A 160 5.13 11.25 5.16
N THR A 161 3.89 10.94 4.74
CA THR A 161 3.34 11.35 3.44
C THR A 161 3.34 12.87 3.29
N LYS A 162 2.84 13.59 4.31
CA LYS A 162 2.78 15.05 4.30
C LYS A 162 4.17 15.70 4.27
N ALA A 163 5.12 15.15 5.02
CA ALA A 163 6.48 15.67 5.07
C ALA A 163 7.22 15.42 3.74
N LEU A 164 7.19 14.17 3.26
CA LEU A 164 7.88 13.77 2.04
C LEU A 164 7.31 14.49 0.79
N SER A 165 6.01 14.77 0.76
CA SER A 165 5.41 15.52 -0.35
C SER A 165 5.99 16.93 -0.49
N LYS A 166 6.26 17.61 0.62
CA LYS A 166 6.86 18.94 0.62
C LYS A 166 8.33 18.91 0.17
N GLU A 167 9.07 17.90 0.61
CA GLU A 167 10.47 17.70 0.26
C GLU A 167 10.66 17.41 -1.24
N LEU A 168 9.74 16.64 -1.82
CA LEU A 168 9.85 16.17 -3.21
C LEU A 168 9.13 17.06 -4.24
N LEU A 169 8.33 18.03 -3.80
CA LEU A 169 7.60 18.93 -4.68
C LEU A 169 8.50 19.68 -5.68
N PRO A 170 9.70 20.19 -5.29
CA PRO A 170 10.60 20.85 -6.22
C PRO A 170 11.09 19.95 -7.37
N SER A 171 11.02 18.64 -7.18
CA SER A 171 11.40 17.62 -8.15
C SER A 171 10.21 17.10 -8.97
N ASN A 172 9.04 17.73 -8.86
CA ASN A 172 7.80 17.30 -9.51
C ASN A 172 7.40 15.85 -9.20
N ILE A 173 7.61 15.43 -7.94
CA ILE A 173 7.22 14.12 -7.44
C ILE A 173 6.05 14.32 -6.49
N ARG A 174 4.96 13.58 -6.72
CA ARG A 174 3.76 13.64 -5.88
C ARG A 174 3.73 12.50 -4.88
N VAL A 175 3.36 12.81 -3.64
CA VAL A 175 3.25 11.81 -2.56
C VAL A 175 1.89 11.99 -1.89
N ASN A 176 1.06 10.95 -1.91
CA ASN A 176 -0.25 10.95 -1.27
C ASN A 176 -0.47 9.65 -0.47
N ALA A 177 -1.42 9.66 0.44
CA ALA A 177 -1.88 8.45 1.10
C ALA A 177 -3.37 8.24 0.89
N ILE A 178 -3.77 6.98 0.91
CA ILE A 178 -5.16 6.56 0.96
C ILE A 178 -5.37 5.93 2.33
N ALA A 179 -6.41 6.35 3.03
CA ALA A 179 -6.81 5.84 4.34
C ALA A 179 -8.13 5.07 4.21
N PRO A 180 -8.08 3.78 3.88
CA PRO A 180 -9.29 2.97 3.79
C PRO A 180 -9.96 2.82 5.15
N GLY A 181 -11.29 2.70 5.13
CA GLY A 181 -12.05 2.10 6.21
C GLY A 181 -11.89 0.59 6.23
N ILE A 182 -12.96 -0.11 6.62
CA ILE A 182 -12.95 -1.58 6.66
C ILE A 182 -13.14 -2.11 5.23
N VAL A 183 -12.14 -2.85 4.74
CA VAL A 183 -12.14 -3.44 3.38
C VAL A 183 -12.31 -4.95 3.47
N ASP A 184 -13.17 -5.54 2.63
CA ASP A 184 -13.33 -7.00 2.55
C ASP A 184 -12.08 -7.64 1.95
N THR A 185 -11.19 -8.09 2.83
CA THR A 185 -9.90 -8.72 2.49
C THR A 185 -9.66 -9.94 3.38
N ASP A 186 -8.63 -10.71 3.06
CA ASP A 186 -8.21 -11.82 3.94
C ASP A 186 -7.85 -11.32 5.35
N MET A 187 -7.25 -10.11 5.48
CA MET A 187 -6.90 -9.51 6.77
C MET A 187 -8.16 -9.37 7.65
N THR A 188 -9.19 -8.73 7.14
CA THR A 188 -10.46 -8.55 7.84
C THR A 188 -11.17 -9.87 8.17
N LYS A 189 -10.96 -10.90 7.33
CA LYS A 189 -11.55 -12.23 7.57
C LYS A 189 -10.87 -12.99 8.70
N PHE A 190 -9.58 -12.80 8.90
CA PHE A 190 -8.83 -13.46 9.98
C PHE A 190 -8.96 -12.74 11.32
N ASP A 191 -9.09 -11.43 11.31
CA ASP A 191 -9.03 -10.60 12.52
C ASP A 191 -10.41 -10.45 13.21
N LEU A 192 -11.53 -10.75 12.51
CA LEU A 192 -12.90 -10.51 13.00
C LEU A 192 -13.76 -11.76 12.93
N SER A 193 -14.50 -12.04 14.00
CA SER A 193 -15.57 -13.05 14.01
C SER A 193 -16.75 -12.62 13.11
N GLU A 194 -17.65 -13.55 12.78
CA GLU A 194 -18.85 -13.19 11.98
C GLU A 194 -19.79 -12.23 12.73
N ASP A 195 -19.88 -12.35 14.06
CA ASP A 195 -20.67 -11.45 14.90
C ASP A 195 -20.03 -10.05 14.94
N ASP A 196 -18.70 -9.95 15.07
CA ASP A 196 -17.99 -8.67 14.98
C ASP A 196 -18.20 -8.00 13.62
N LYS A 197 -18.10 -8.77 12.54
CA LYS A 197 -18.36 -8.28 11.18
C LYS A 197 -19.78 -7.75 11.01
N LYS A 198 -20.76 -8.41 11.63
CA LYS A 198 -22.16 -7.98 11.57
C LYS A 198 -22.34 -6.68 12.35
N SER A 199 -21.83 -6.61 13.58
CA SER A 199 -21.88 -5.40 14.41
C SER A 199 -21.21 -4.22 13.70
N LEU A 200 -20.00 -4.41 13.19
CA LEU A 200 -19.26 -3.36 12.47
C LEU A 200 -20.01 -2.88 11.21
N LYS A 201 -20.68 -3.78 10.49
CA LYS A 201 -21.50 -3.37 9.34
C LYS A 201 -22.71 -2.55 9.77
N GLU A 202 -23.30 -2.82 10.93
CA GLU A 202 -24.41 -2.02 11.45
C GLU A 202 -23.99 -0.60 11.82
N ASP A 203 -22.73 -0.39 12.21
CA ASP A 203 -22.17 0.92 12.50
C ASP A 203 -21.77 1.72 11.24
N LEU A 204 -21.61 1.05 10.10
CA LEU A 204 -21.28 1.71 8.84
C LEU A 204 -22.53 2.31 8.19
N ILE A 205 -22.43 3.52 7.64
CA ILE A 205 -23.53 4.16 6.89
C ILE A 205 -23.94 3.29 5.70
N GLU A 206 -22.96 2.78 4.95
CA GLU A 206 -23.19 1.92 3.78
C GLU A 206 -23.60 0.46 4.12
N LYS A 207 -23.62 0.09 5.41
CA LYS A 207 -23.95 -1.27 5.88
C LYS A 207 -23.13 -2.39 5.22
N ARG A 208 -21.97 -2.08 4.67
CA ARG A 208 -21.06 -3.01 4.00
C ARG A 208 -19.60 -2.59 4.17
N PHE A 209 -18.70 -3.53 4.02
CA PHE A 209 -17.28 -3.23 3.86
C PHE A 209 -16.97 -2.74 2.46
N ALA A 210 -15.93 -1.93 2.31
CA ALA A 210 -15.44 -1.50 1.02
C ALA A 210 -14.88 -2.71 0.24
N LYS A 211 -14.99 -2.67 -1.08
CA LYS A 211 -14.31 -3.63 -1.95
C LYS A 211 -12.89 -3.14 -2.24
N SER A 212 -11.96 -4.07 -2.41
CA SER A 212 -10.57 -3.72 -2.78
C SER A 212 -10.48 -2.93 -4.09
N GLU A 213 -11.43 -3.14 -5.02
CA GLU A 213 -11.54 -2.43 -6.29
C GLU A 213 -11.86 -0.94 -6.11
N GLU A 214 -12.59 -0.58 -5.04
CA GLU A 214 -12.91 0.83 -4.74
C GLU A 214 -11.65 1.58 -4.35
N ILE A 215 -10.74 0.94 -3.60
CA ILE A 215 -9.41 1.50 -3.29
C ILE A 215 -8.55 1.59 -4.55
N ALA A 216 -8.57 0.56 -5.40
CA ALA A 216 -7.81 0.53 -6.64
C ALA A 216 -8.25 1.62 -7.64
N ASN A 217 -9.53 1.97 -7.68
CA ASN A 217 -10.05 3.07 -8.49
C ASN A 217 -9.46 4.43 -8.06
N LEU A 218 -9.36 4.67 -6.76
CA LEU A 218 -8.75 5.90 -6.23
C LEU A 218 -7.23 5.94 -6.50
N VAL A 219 -6.55 4.79 -6.39
CA VAL A 219 -5.13 4.69 -6.78
C VAL A 219 -4.95 5.07 -8.25
N GLU A 220 -5.73 4.48 -9.16
CA GLU A 220 -5.66 4.78 -10.60
C GLU A 220 -5.87 6.28 -10.87
N PHE A 221 -6.84 6.91 -10.22
CA PHE A 221 -7.06 8.34 -10.34
C PHE A 221 -5.86 9.15 -9.88
N LEU A 222 -5.33 8.87 -8.68
CA LEU A 222 -4.24 9.63 -8.09
C LEU A 222 -2.91 9.51 -8.85
N ILE A 223 -2.63 8.37 -9.48
CA ILE A 223 -1.42 8.18 -10.27
C ILE A 223 -1.52 8.74 -11.71
N SER A 224 -2.74 9.02 -12.16
CA SER A 224 -2.99 9.57 -13.51
C SER A 224 -2.76 11.08 -13.58
N GLU A 225 -2.81 11.62 -14.81
CA GLU A 225 -2.77 13.08 -15.05
C GLU A 225 -3.96 13.83 -14.43
N LYS A 226 -5.09 13.14 -14.19
CA LYS A 226 -6.24 13.73 -13.51
C LYS A 226 -5.94 14.10 -12.06
N GLY A 227 -4.99 13.41 -11.43
CA GLY A 227 -4.50 13.69 -10.08
C GLY A 227 -3.27 14.62 -10.04
N SER A 228 -2.87 15.25 -11.15
CA SER A 228 -1.60 16.00 -11.26
C SER A 228 -1.44 17.15 -10.26
N TYR A 229 -2.53 17.77 -9.83
CA TYR A 229 -2.50 18.88 -8.86
C TYR A 229 -2.68 18.45 -7.40
N ILE A 230 -2.55 17.13 -7.13
CA ILE A 230 -2.79 16.54 -5.81
C ILE A 230 -1.50 15.97 -5.25
N THR A 231 -1.02 16.53 -4.13
CA THR A 231 0.13 16.03 -3.35
C THR A 231 -0.01 16.38 -1.88
N GLY A 232 0.54 15.56 -0.99
CA GLY A 232 0.49 15.75 0.46
C GLY A 232 -0.86 15.45 1.11
N SER A 233 -1.79 14.90 0.35
CA SER A 233 -3.16 14.62 0.83
C SER A 233 -3.29 13.20 1.39
N ILE A 234 -4.15 13.08 2.40
CA ILE A 234 -4.61 11.80 2.95
C ILE A 234 -6.08 11.66 2.56
N PHE A 235 -6.40 10.67 1.75
CA PHE A 235 -7.75 10.46 1.25
C PHE A 235 -8.46 9.37 2.06
N ASP A 236 -9.43 9.78 2.84
CA ASP A 236 -10.32 8.85 3.51
C ASP A 236 -11.28 8.22 2.48
N ILE A 237 -11.31 6.88 2.44
CA ILE A 237 -12.26 6.10 1.66
C ILE A 237 -12.88 5.07 2.61
N ASN A 238 -13.83 5.53 3.42
CA ASN A 238 -14.28 4.84 4.63
C ASN A 238 -15.81 4.67 4.72
N GLY A 239 -16.57 5.05 3.68
CA GLY A 239 -18.02 4.93 3.68
C GLY A 239 -18.72 5.81 4.72
N GLY A 240 -18.06 6.90 5.17
CA GLY A 240 -18.58 7.81 6.20
C GLY A 240 -18.42 7.30 7.64
N PHE A 241 -17.50 6.36 7.86
CA PHE A 241 -17.15 5.92 9.20
C PHE A 241 -16.21 6.96 9.87
N TYR A 242 -16.68 7.52 11.01
CA TYR A 242 -15.98 8.53 11.80
C TYR A 242 -15.98 8.17 13.28
#